data_f6caa7ae28debf2787932222fee7f0fa
#
_entry.id   f6caa7ae28debf2787932222fee7f0fa
#
_cell.length_a   1.000
_cell.length_b   1.000
_cell.length_c   1.000
_cell.angle_alpha   90.00
_cell.angle_beta   90.00
_cell.angle_gamma   90.00
#
_symmetry.space_group_name_H-M   'P 1'
#
loop_
_entity.id
_entity.type
_entity.pdbx_description
1 polymer ?
#
loop_
_entity_poly.entity_id
_entity_poly.type
_entity_poly.pdbx_seq_one_letter_code
_entity_poly.pdbx_strand_id
1 'polypeptide(L)'
;IQALDYAKWDMGYLTISIGVDLAISQKDDSDFTAMAVVGQTADGIKLPLYLSREKLSPAQTKSKIVALTSRYNPQIVVVESNAYQKSLTLDLADTTSVPVKAYTTGGEKYDPDIGINSLAIDFENGKWILPYSPEDPYAQDMIDKLVGGMLDYPSGHTEDLLMALWFANNGLRTLAGTQSRVRTGKTSDVFGR
;
A
#
# COMPACT_ATOMS: atom_id res chain seq x y z
N ILE A 1 -0.76 20.95 2.67
CA ILE A 1 -1.15 19.78 3.49
C ILE A 1 -2.43 20.21 4.21
N GLN A 2 -3.54 19.54 3.95
CA GLN A 2 -4.80 19.77 4.67
C GLN A 2 -4.83 18.86 5.89
N ALA A 3 -5.23 19.42 7.04
CA ALA A 3 -5.59 18.60 8.19
C ALA A 3 -6.74 17.70 7.78
N LEU A 4 -6.53 16.40 7.85
CA LEU A 4 -7.56 15.42 7.60
C LEU A 4 -8.26 15.09 8.91
N ASP A 5 -9.50 15.51 8.98
CA ASP A 5 -10.43 14.97 9.96
C ASP A 5 -10.86 13.58 9.45
N TYR A 6 -10.16 12.54 9.91
CA TYR A 6 -10.49 11.15 9.56
C TYR A 6 -11.94 10.77 9.91
N ALA A 7 -12.59 11.50 10.82
CA ALA A 7 -14.00 11.32 11.16
C ALA A 7 -14.95 11.67 10.00
N LYS A 8 -14.47 12.42 9.00
CA LYS A 8 -15.28 12.76 7.80
C LYS A 8 -15.26 11.69 6.73
N TRP A 9 -14.35 10.71 6.81
CA TRP A 9 -14.25 9.65 5.82
C TRP A 9 -14.99 8.42 6.33
N ASP A 10 -16.12 8.15 5.73
CA ASP A 10 -16.82 6.88 5.98
C ASP A 10 -16.00 5.76 5.32
N MET A 11 -15.30 4.99 6.16
CA MET A 11 -14.44 3.88 5.75
C MET A 11 -15.19 2.84 4.90
N GLY A 12 -16.52 2.76 5.02
CA GLY A 12 -17.35 1.85 4.24
C GLY A 12 -17.40 2.16 2.73
N TYR A 13 -17.04 3.38 2.34
CA TYR A 13 -17.03 3.80 0.93
C TYR A 13 -15.62 3.81 0.32
N LEU A 14 -14.59 3.45 1.07
CA LEU A 14 -13.22 3.39 0.56
C LEU A 14 -12.88 2.01 0.02
N THR A 15 -12.17 1.98 -1.12
CA THR A 15 -11.41 0.81 -1.53
C THR A 15 -10.08 0.85 -0.81
N ILE A 16 -9.76 -0.18 -0.01
CA ILE A 16 -8.59 -0.19 0.85
C ILE A 16 -7.60 -1.25 0.40
N SER A 17 -6.33 -0.87 0.33
CA SER A 17 -5.20 -1.76 0.08
C SER A 17 -4.14 -1.59 1.16
N ILE A 18 -3.47 -2.68 1.53
CA ILE A 18 -2.28 -2.66 2.38
C ILE A 18 -1.07 -2.97 1.53
N GLY A 19 -0.03 -2.16 1.62
CA GLY A 19 1.30 -2.42 1.07
C GLY A 19 2.30 -2.69 2.17
N VAL A 20 3.14 -3.68 1.98
CA VAL A 20 4.16 -4.11 2.94
C VAL A 20 5.50 -4.22 2.24
N ASP A 21 6.46 -3.42 2.70
CA ASP A 21 7.87 -3.51 2.36
C ASP A 21 8.60 -4.21 3.49
N LEU A 22 9.22 -5.35 3.17
CA LEU A 22 9.80 -6.24 4.16
C LEU A 22 11.30 -6.00 4.31
N ALA A 23 11.80 -6.00 5.54
CA ALA A 23 13.23 -6.02 5.84
C ALA A 23 13.94 -7.17 5.10
N ILE A 24 15.01 -6.86 4.36
CA ILE A 24 15.70 -7.83 3.48
C ILE A 24 16.56 -8.82 4.26
N SER A 25 17.08 -8.43 5.41
CA SER A 25 18.06 -9.23 6.18
C SER A 25 17.66 -9.36 7.64
N GLN A 26 17.77 -10.59 8.15
CA GLN A 26 17.66 -10.85 9.60
C GLN A 26 19.00 -10.63 10.34
N LYS A 27 20.07 -10.31 9.61
CA LYS A 27 21.43 -10.26 10.16
C LYS A 27 21.93 -8.87 10.51
N ASP A 28 21.33 -7.83 9.90
CA ASP A 28 21.69 -6.45 10.19
C ASP A 28 20.57 -5.78 10.98
N ASP A 29 20.91 -5.25 12.15
CA ASP A 29 20.03 -4.47 13.01
C ASP A 29 19.46 -3.19 12.37
N SER A 30 19.72 -2.98 11.08
CA SER A 30 19.36 -1.76 10.33
C SER A 30 18.06 -1.86 9.55
N ASP A 31 17.61 -3.07 9.17
CA ASP A 31 16.49 -3.20 8.24
C ASP A 31 15.12 -3.01 8.90
N PHE A 32 14.32 -2.14 8.31
CA PHE A 32 12.98 -1.85 8.78
C PHE A 32 11.94 -2.52 7.87
N THR A 33 10.86 -2.99 8.49
CA THR A 33 9.62 -3.32 7.78
C THR A 33 8.73 -2.10 7.78
N ALA A 34 8.29 -1.67 6.60
CA ALA A 34 7.31 -0.59 6.46
C ALA A 34 5.96 -1.11 5.99
N MET A 35 4.90 -0.49 6.48
CA MET A 35 3.52 -0.81 6.12
C MET A 35 2.74 0.46 5.84
N ALA A 36 1.96 0.44 4.76
CA ALA A 36 1.05 1.51 4.39
C ALA A 36 -0.36 0.93 4.18
N VAL A 37 -1.36 1.48 4.87
CA VAL A 37 -2.78 1.24 4.56
C VAL A 37 -3.27 2.45 3.80
N VAL A 38 -3.78 2.24 2.60
CA VAL A 38 -4.25 3.31 1.70
C VAL A 38 -5.71 3.09 1.36
N GLY A 39 -6.52 4.11 1.60
CA GLY A 39 -7.91 4.19 1.15
C GLY A 39 -7.98 4.98 -0.16
N GLN A 40 -8.90 4.57 -1.04
CA GLN A 40 -9.22 5.27 -2.27
C GLN A 40 -10.73 5.51 -2.35
N THR A 41 -11.12 6.74 -2.63
CA THR A 41 -12.51 7.13 -2.89
C THR A 41 -12.96 6.71 -4.28
N ALA A 42 -14.27 6.77 -4.54
CA ALA A 42 -14.84 6.41 -5.85
C ALA A 42 -14.37 7.32 -7.00
N ASP A 43 -14.03 8.57 -6.70
CA ASP A 43 -13.45 9.55 -7.64
C ASP A 43 -11.92 9.47 -7.76
N GLY A 44 -11.31 8.50 -7.08
CA GLY A 44 -9.90 8.15 -7.23
C GLY A 44 -8.93 8.94 -6.35
N ILE A 45 -9.43 9.70 -5.36
CA ILE A 45 -8.57 10.35 -4.37
C ILE A 45 -8.06 9.30 -3.38
N LYS A 46 -6.78 9.34 -3.09
CA LYS A 46 -6.06 8.39 -2.24
C LYS A 46 -5.57 9.07 -0.96
N LEU A 47 -5.63 8.36 0.14
CA LEU A 47 -5.17 8.84 1.44
C LEU A 47 -4.52 7.71 2.24
N PRO A 48 -3.36 7.92 2.84
CA PRO A 48 -2.80 7.01 3.82
C PRO A 48 -3.66 7.03 5.10
N LEU A 49 -4.21 5.87 5.45
CA LEU A 49 -4.98 5.67 6.68
C LEU A 49 -4.10 5.24 7.85
N TYR A 50 -2.95 4.64 7.52
CA TYR A 50 -1.97 4.18 8.48
C TYR A 50 -0.60 4.05 7.80
N LEU A 51 0.45 4.44 8.49
CA LEU A 51 1.84 4.24 8.11
C LEU A 51 2.62 3.73 9.31
N SER A 52 3.55 2.82 9.08
CA SER A 52 4.53 2.42 10.10
C SER A 52 5.85 2.00 9.47
N ARG A 53 6.93 2.24 10.22
CA ARG A 53 8.29 1.83 9.89
C ARG A 53 8.95 1.33 11.16
N GLU A 54 9.13 0.02 11.27
CA GLU A 54 9.54 -0.62 12.52
C GLU A 54 10.48 -1.79 12.27
N LYS A 55 11.31 -2.10 13.24
CA LYS A 55 12.10 -3.34 13.26
C LYS A 55 11.23 -4.46 13.81
N LEU A 56 10.83 -5.38 12.95
CA LEU A 56 9.91 -6.45 13.29
C LEU A 56 10.51 -7.81 12.95
N SER A 57 10.37 -8.77 13.86
CA SER A 57 10.59 -10.17 13.53
C SER A 57 9.50 -10.68 12.57
N PRO A 58 9.71 -11.79 11.84
CA PRO A 58 8.70 -12.37 10.94
C PRO A 58 7.35 -12.63 11.63
N ALA A 59 7.36 -13.11 12.88
CA ALA A 59 6.14 -13.34 13.65
C ALA A 59 5.41 -12.04 13.99
N GLN A 60 6.15 -10.99 14.37
CA GLN A 60 5.58 -9.67 14.64
C GLN A 60 5.02 -9.04 13.36
N THR A 61 5.73 -9.17 12.24
CA THR A 61 5.27 -8.70 10.92
C THR A 61 3.94 -9.35 10.55
N LYS A 62 3.84 -10.68 10.65
CA LYS A 62 2.59 -11.42 10.42
C LYS A 62 1.47 -10.93 11.32
N SER A 63 1.71 -10.88 12.63
CA SER A 63 0.71 -10.44 13.61
C SER A 63 0.21 -9.03 13.32
N LYS A 64 1.10 -8.14 12.92
CA LYS A 64 0.75 -6.76 12.58
C LYS A 64 -0.09 -6.67 11.30
N ILE A 65 0.26 -7.42 10.25
CA ILE A 65 -0.56 -7.49 9.02
C ILE A 65 -1.96 -8.01 9.35
N VAL A 66 -2.09 -9.08 10.13
CA VAL A 66 -3.39 -9.62 10.58
C VAL A 66 -4.19 -8.58 11.36
N ALA A 67 -3.55 -7.85 12.28
CA ALA A 67 -4.22 -6.78 13.03
C ALA A 67 -4.70 -5.64 12.12
N LEU A 68 -3.89 -5.23 11.14
CA LEU A 68 -4.28 -4.20 10.17
C LEU A 68 -5.41 -4.68 9.25
N THR A 69 -5.41 -5.95 8.81
CA THR A 69 -6.51 -6.51 8.02
C THR A 69 -7.81 -6.55 8.81
N SER A 70 -7.77 -6.92 10.09
CA SER A 70 -8.95 -6.88 10.98
C SER A 70 -9.47 -5.46 11.20
N ARG A 71 -8.57 -4.49 11.33
CA ARG A 71 -8.94 -3.09 11.64
C ARG A 71 -9.53 -2.37 10.44
N TYR A 72 -8.91 -2.53 9.26
CA TYR A 72 -9.22 -1.71 8.07
C TYR A 72 -10.03 -2.45 7.02
N ASN A 73 -10.21 -3.75 7.16
CA ASN A 73 -10.96 -4.61 6.22
C ASN A 73 -10.56 -4.35 4.74
N PRO A 74 -9.26 -4.46 4.37
CA PRO A 74 -8.80 -4.18 3.03
C PRO A 74 -9.32 -5.21 2.02
N GLN A 75 -9.39 -4.83 0.75
CA GLN A 75 -9.73 -5.73 -0.34
C GLN A 75 -8.51 -6.50 -0.89
N ILE A 76 -7.30 -6.05 -0.56
CA ILE A 76 -6.05 -6.70 -0.98
C ILE A 76 -4.90 -6.32 -0.05
N VAL A 77 -3.99 -7.26 0.16
CA VAL A 77 -2.67 -7.02 0.78
C VAL A 77 -1.60 -7.30 -0.25
N VAL A 78 -0.71 -6.36 -0.50
CA VAL A 78 0.45 -6.52 -1.39
C VAL A 78 1.71 -6.56 -0.55
N VAL A 79 2.44 -7.64 -0.64
CA VAL A 79 3.68 -7.85 0.15
C VAL A 79 4.84 -7.97 -0.82
N GLU A 80 5.93 -7.27 -0.56
CA GLU A 80 7.16 -7.51 -1.28
C GLU A 80 7.56 -8.98 -1.15
N SER A 81 7.90 -9.61 -2.27
CA SER A 81 8.31 -11.00 -2.29
C SER A 81 9.63 -11.15 -3.00
N ASN A 82 10.68 -11.33 -2.23
CA ASN A 82 11.89 -11.97 -2.72
C ASN A 82 11.89 -13.47 -2.33
N ALA A 83 12.90 -14.22 -2.75
CA ALA A 83 12.91 -15.69 -2.63
C ALA A 83 12.70 -16.22 -1.20
N TYR A 84 13.03 -15.45 -0.18
CA TYR A 84 12.92 -15.81 1.25
C TYR A 84 11.50 -15.60 1.82
N GLN A 85 10.71 -14.72 1.23
CA GLN A 85 9.45 -14.22 1.81
C GLN A 85 8.19 -14.95 1.31
N LYS A 86 8.36 -15.94 0.42
CA LYS A 86 7.24 -16.77 -0.08
C LYS A 86 6.46 -17.47 1.03
N SER A 87 7.14 -17.90 2.10
CA SER A 87 6.47 -18.56 3.23
C SER A 87 5.53 -17.62 3.99
N LEU A 88 5.89 -16.36 4.17
CA LEU A 88 5.03 -15.36 4.81
C LEU A 88 3.76 -15.11 4.01
N THR A 89 3.87 -15.01 2.68
CA THR A 89 2.72 -14.77 1.81
C THR A 89 1.74 -15.93 1.84
N LEU A 90 2.22 -17.17 1.82
CA LEU A 90 1.38 -18.37 1.94
C LEU A 90 0.71 -18.43 3.32
N ASP A 91 1.46 -18.20 4.37
CA ASP A 91 0.96 -18.21 5.75
C ASP A 91 -0.08 -17.12 6.03
N LEU A 92 0.07 -15.94 5.41
CA LEU A 92 -0.95 -14.88 5.45
C LEU A 92 -2.21 -15.26 4.68
N ALA A 93 -2.08 -15.88 3.51
CA ALA A 93 -3.22 -16.36 2.72
C ALA A 93 -4.05 -17.41 3.48
N ASP A 94 -3.41 -18.24 4.29
CA ASP A 94 -4.09 -19.24 5.13
C ASP A 94 -4.70 -18.63 6.40
N THR A 95 -4.19 -17.47 6.83
CA THR A 95 -4.58 -16.85 8.11
C THR A 95 -5.62 -15.74 7.94
N THR A 96 -5.71 -15.13 6.75
CA THR A 96 -6.62 -14.02 6.47
C THR A 96 -7.58 -14.40 5.34
N SER A 97 -8.81 -13.88 5.38
CA SER A 97 -9.77 -14.00 4.27
C SER A 97 -9.50 -13.01 3.13
N VAL A 98 -8.49 -12.16 3.28
CA VAL A 98 -8.15 -11.10 2.30
C VAL A 98 -7.16 -11.66 1.28
N PRO A 99 -7.34 -11.39 -0.04
CA PRO A 99 -6.36 -11.77 -1.04
C PRO A 99 -4.98 -11.17 -0.75
N VAL A 100 -3.97 -12.02 -0.66
CA VAL A 100 -2.57 -11.62 -0.47
C VAL A 100 -1.83 -11.80 -1.78
N LYS A 101 -1.27 -10.72 -2.31
CA LYS A 101 -0.48 -10.71 -3.54
C LYS A 101 1.00 -10.52 -3.21
N ALA A 102 1.81 -11.51 -3.57
CA ALA A 102 3.25 -11.34 -3.60
C ALA A 102 3.66 -10.43 -4.77
N TYR A 103 4.52 -9.45 -4.52
CA TYR A 103 5.06 -8.57 -5.54
C TYR A 103 6.58 -8.69 -5.58
N THR A 104 7.10 -9.24 -6.67
CA THR A 104 8.55 -9.34 -6.85
C THR A 104 9.07 -8.03 -7.44
N THR A 105 9.88 -7.32 -6.67
CA THR A 105 10.47 -6.06 -7.09
C THR A 105 11.56 -6.31 -8.13
N GLY A 106 11.36 -5.80 -9.33
CA GLY A 106 12.29 -5.89 -10.46
C GLY A 106 12.46 -4.54 -11.12
N GLY A 107 12.76 -4.56 -12.43
CA GLY A 107 12.84 -3.35 -13.24
C GLY A 107 11.57 -2.51 -13.27
N GLU A 108 10.42 -3.09 -12.93
CA GLU A 108 9.11 -2.41 -12.90
C GLU A 108 9.05 -1.21 -11.95
N LYS A 109 9.86 -1.19 -10.87
CA LYS A 109 9.91 -0.02 -9.98
C LYS A 109 10.42 1.25 -10.67
N TYR A 110 11.15 1.09 -11.76
CA TYR A 110 11.69 2.20 -12.58
C TYR A 110 10.83 2.50 -13.81
N ASP A 111 9.76 1.74 -14.04
CA ASP A 111 8.83 1.98 -15.13
C ASP A 111 8.12 3.33 -14.96
N PRO A 112 8.09 4.21 -15.99
CA PRO A 112 7.50 5.54 -15.84
C PRO A 112 6.00 5.52 -15.55
N ASP A 113 5.28 4.50 -16.02
CA ASP A 113 3.81 4.44 -15.93
C ASP A 113 3.31 3.71 -14.68
N ILE A 114 4.05 2.72 -14.20
CA ILE A 114 3.65 1.87 -13.07
C ILE A 114 4.64 1.87 -11.91
N GLY A 115 5.87 2.34 -12.13
CA GLY A 115 6.92 2.40 -11.14
C GLY A 115 6.69 3.47 -10.06
N ILE A 116 7.67 3.67 -9.21
CA ILE A 116 7.62 4.64 -8.11
C ILE A 116 7.35 6.06 -8.64
N ASN A 117 7.95 6.42 -9.79
CA ASN A 117 7.75 7.73 -10.41
C ASN A 117 6.28 8.00 -10.78
N SER A 118 5.47 6.96 -10.97
CA SER A 118 4.03 7.14 -11.22
C SER A 118 3.28 7.73 -10.02
N LEU A 119 3.82 7.60 -8.81
CA LEU A 119 3.26 8.27 -7.63
C LEU A 119 3.40 9.79 -7.74
N ALA A 120 4.53 10.29 -8.27
CA ALA A 120 4.74 11.73 -8.45
C ALA A 120 3.66 12.34 -9.36
N ILE A 121 3.32 11.67 -10.46
CA ILE A 121 2.25 12.11 -11.37
C ILE A 121 0.89 12.17 -10.63
N ASP A 122 0.59 11.19 -9.80
CA ASP A 122 -0.64 11.17 -9.00
C ASP A 122 -0.65 12.31 -7.95
N PHE A 123 0.50 12.63 -7.35
CA PHE A 123 0.65 13.76 -6.42
C PHE A 123 0.49 15.11 -7.13
N GLU A 124 1.14 15.30 -8.28
CA GLU A 124 1.03 16.50 -9.11
C GLU A 124 -0.41 16.77 -9.56
N ASN A 125 -1.15 15.70 -9.87
CA ASN A 125 -2.55 15.77 -10.26
C ASN A 125 -3.53 15.88 -9.06
N GLY A 126 -3.04 16.06 -7.84
CA GLY A 126 -3.86 16.20 -6.65
C GLY A 126 -4.65 14.93 -6.28
N LYS A 127 -4.18 13.74 -6.70
CA LYS A 127 -4.82 12.45 -6.40
C LYS A 127 -4.47 11.90 -5.02
N TRP A 128 -3.58 12.54 -4.31
CA TRP A 128 -3.20 12.18 -2.96
C TRP A 128 -3.51 13.29 -1.97
N ILE A 129 -4.06 12.91 -0.83
CA ILE A 129 -4.21 13.77 0.34
C ILE A 129 -3.35 13.16 1.43
N LEU A 130 -2.32 13.89 1.87
CA LEU A 130 -1.52 13.49 3.03
C LEU A 130 -2.15 14.08 4.29
N PRO A 131 -2.42 13.27 5.32
CA PRO A 131 -2.96 13.76 6.57
C PRO A 131 -1.92 14.66 7.28
N TYR A 132 -2.44 15.60 8.04
CA TYR A 132 -1.67 16.38 8.99
C TYR A 132 -2.30 16.20 10.37
N SER A 133 -1.59 15.55 11.27
CA SER A 133 -2.10 15.13 12.59
C SER A 133 -1.11 15.57 13.69
N PRO A 134 -1.02 16.87 14.01
CA PRO A 134 -0.07 17.37 15.01
C PRO A 134 -0.35 16.83 16.43
N GLU A 135 -1.57 16.43 16.69
CA GLU A 135 -1.99 15.78 17.96
C GLU A 135 -1.57 14.31 18.06
N ASP A 136 -1.17 13.67 16.97
CA ASP A 136 -0.56 12.34 16.95
C ASP A 136 0.88 12.43 16.44
N PRO A 137 1.87 12.61 17.34
CA PRO A 137 3.28 12.77 16.96
C PRO A 137 3.83 11.59 16.16
N TYR A 138 3.35 10.36 16.40
CA TYR A 138 3.81 9.20 15.66
C TYR A 138 3.29 9.23 14.21
N ALA A 139 2.00 9.50 14.02
CA ALA A 139 1.42 9.61 12.70
C ALA A 139 2.08 10.73 11.89
N GLN A 140 2.33 11.89 12.54
CA GLN A 140 3.01 13.01 11.90
C GLN A 140 4.45 12.67 11.51
N ASP A 141 5.22 12.01 12.39
CA ASP A 141 6.59 11.57 12.09
C ASP A 141 6.64 10.61 10.88
N MET A 142 5.66 9.70 10.74
CA MET A 142 5.58 8.81 9.59
C MET A 142 5.27 9.56 8.29
N ILE A 143 4.41 10.57 8.33
CA ILE A 143 4.14 11.43 7.16
C ILE A 143 5.38 12.24 6.78
N ASP A 144 6.06 12.82 7.75
CA ASP A 144 7.28 13.61 7.50
C ASP A 144 8.39 12.75 6.90
N LYS A 145 8.56 11.52 7.37
CA LYS A 145 9.51 10.54 6.79
C LYS A 145 9.10 10.11 5.37
N LEU A 146 7.81 9.92 5.12
CA LEU A 146 7.32 9.59 3.78
C LEU A 146 7.62 10.74 2.81
N VAL A 147 7.31 11.98 3.20
CA VAL A 147 7.59 13.17 2.38
C VAL A 147 9.09 13.35 2.15
N GLY A 148 9.92 13.17 3.19
CA GLY A 148 11.38 13.18 3.06
C GLY A 148 11.86 12.14 2.05
N GLY A 149 11.40 10.89 2.16
CA GLY A 149 11.75 9.82 1.22
C GLY A 149 11.33 10.12 -0.23
N MET A 150 10.19 10.78 -0.44
CA MET A 150 9.75 11.21 -1.78
C MET A 150 10.65 12.30 -2.37
N LEU A 151 11.07 13.27 -1.55
CA LEU A 151 11.92 14.38 -2.00
C LEU A 151 13.35 13.92 -2.31
N ASP A 152 13.84 12.92 -1.58
CA ASP A 152 15.20 12.41 -1.72
C ASP A 152 15.33 11.29 -2.77
N TYR A 153 14.20 10.74 -3.25
CA TYR A 153 14.21 9.65 -4.23
C TYR A 153 14.85 10.09 -5.57
N PRO A 154 15.74 9.28 -6.21
CA PRO A 154 16.18 7.92 -5.82
C PRO A 154 17.46 7.88 -4.95
N SER A 155 17.93 9.01 -4.44
CA SER A 155 19.23 9.11 -3.75
C SER A 155 19.13 8.93 -2.23
N GLY A 156 17.92 8.81 -1.68
CA GLY A 156 17.66 8.73 -0.23
C GLY A 156 17.89 7.35 0.37
N HIS A 157 18.17 7.33 1.68
CA HIS A 157 18.34 6.11 2.46
C HIS A 157 17.06 5.60 3.15
N THR A 158 15.92 6.27 2.95
CA THR A 158 14.65 5.98 3.62
C THR A 158 13.52 5.76 2.62
N GLU A 159 13.70 4.77 1.73
CA GLU A 159 12.69 4.43 0.72
C GLU A 159 11.58 3.51 1.24
N ASP A 160 11.73 2.90 2.44
CA ASP A 160 10.84 1.84 2.94
C ASP A 160 9.35 2.26 2.95
N LEU A 161 9.03 3.47 3.48
CA LEU A 161 7.66 3.99 3.49
C LEU A 161 7.13 4.29 2.08
N LEU A 162 7.99 4.80 1.20
CA LEU A 162 7.65 5.07 -0.19
C LEU A 162 7.38 3.76 -0.94
N MET A 163 8.16 2.72 -0.69
CA MET A 163 7.95 1.38 -1.24
C MET A 163 6.64 0.79 -0.73
N ALA A 164 6.37 0.84 0.58
CA ALA A 164 5.11 0.36 1.13
C ALA A 164 3.90 1.11 0.54
N LEU A 165 3.99 2.43 0.35
CA LEU A 165 2.96 3.23 -0.31
C LEU A 165 2.76 2.80 -1.76
N TRP A 166 3.85 2.56 -2.49
CA TRP A 166 3.81 2.09 -3.87
C TRP A 166 3.16 0.71 -3.99
N PHE A 167 3.48 -0.24 -3.10
CA PHE A 167 2.81 -1.55 -3.06
C PHE A 167 1.32 -1.42 -2.79
N ALA A 168 0.89 -0.57 -1.85
CA ALA A 168 -0.52 -0.31 -1.60
C ALA A 168 -1.23 0.28 -2.84
N ASN A 169 -0.59 1.24 -3.54
CA ASN A 169 -1.10 1.81 -4.79
C ASN A 169 -1.24 0.77 -5.90
N ASN A 170 -0.29 -0.16 -6.02
CA ASN A 170 -0.38 -1.27 -6.97
C ASN A 170 -1.52 -2.24 -6.64
N GLY A 171 -1.83 -2.42 -5.36
CA GLY A 171 -3.03 -3.14 -4.91
C GLY A 171 -4.31 -2.47 -5.42
N LEU A 172 -4.46 -1.17 -5.22
CA LEU A 172 -5.61 -0.39 -5.72
C LEU A 172 -5.76 -0.48 -7.24
N ARG A 173 -4.66 -0.35 -7.99
CA ARG A 173 -4.65 -0.51 -9.44
C ARG A 173 -5.09 -1.93 -9.88
N THR A 174 -4.65 -2.95 -9.16
CA THR A 174 -5.05 -4.35 -9.42
C THR A 174 -6.56 -4.53 -9.27
N LEU A 175 -7.17 -3.96 -8.22
CA LEU A 175 -8.61 -4.01 -7.97
C LEU A 175 -9.40 -3.27 -9.05
N ALA A 176 -8.95 -2.08 -9.45
CA ALA A 176 -9.58 -1.30 -10.52
C ALA A 176 -9.57 -2.05 -11.86
N GLY A 177 -8.45 -2.69 -12.22
CA GLY A 177 -8.34 -3.50 -13.44
C GLY A 177 -9.26 -4.72 -13.45
N THR A 178 -9.51 -5.32 -12.29
CA THR A 178 -10.43 -6.47 -12.16
C THR A 178 -11.89 -6.03 -12.32
N GLN A 179 -12.28 -4.89 -11.75
CA GLN A 179 -13.63 -4.34 -11.89
C GLN A 179 -13.95 -3.93 -13.34
N SER A 180 -12.99 -3.39 -14.06
CA SER A 180 -13.13 -3.03 -15.47
C SER A 180 -13.39 -4.26 -16.36
N ARG A 181 -12.68 -5.36 -16.13
CA ARG A 181 -12.88 -6.64 -16.88
C ARG A 181 -14.23 -7.28 -16.63
N VAL A 182 -14.77 -7.20 -15.41
CA VAL A 182 -16.10 -7.73 -15.09
C VAL A 182 -17.20 -6.93 -15.80
N ARG A 183 -17.05 -5.62 -15.96
CA ARG A 183 -18.01 -4.77 -16.69
C ARG A 183 -18.03 -5.04 -18.19
N THR A 184 -16.90 -5.32 -18.81
CA THR A 184 -16.80 -5.61 -20.26
C THR A 184 -17.19 -7.03 -20.63
N GLY A 185 -17.13 -7.98 -19.72
CA GLY A 185 -17.49 -9.39 -19.98
C GLY A 185 -18.99 -9.70 -20.04
N LYS A 186 -19.88 -8.74 -19.75
CA LYS A 186 -21.35 -8.95 -19.73
C LYS A 186 -22.10 -8.52 -20.99
N THR A 187 -21.43 -8.10 -22.07
CA THR A 187 -22.08 -7.56 -23.28
C THR A 187 -21.96 -8.39 -24.55
N SER A 188 -21.50 -9.65 -24.50
CA SER A 188 -21.32 -10.45 -25.73
C SER A 188 -22.32 -11.59 -25.95
N ASP A 189 -23.37 -11.75 -25.13
CA ASP A 189 -24.32 -12.87 -25.32
C ASP A 189 -25.80 -12.48 -25.27
N VAL A 190 -26.24 -11.43 -25.97
CA VAL A 190 -27.68 -11.22 -26.23
C VAL A 190 -27.92 -10.61 -27.62
N PHE A 191 -27.43 -11.22 -28.68
CA PHE A 191 -28.06 -11.10 -30.02
C PHE A 191 -27.54 -12.22 -30.92
N GLY A 192 -28.13 -13.37 -30.73
CA GLY A 192 -27.98 -14.50 -31.63
C GLY A 192 -29.28 -15.29 -31.68
N ARG A 193 -30.26 -14.74 -32.37
CA ARG A 193 -31.21 -15.45 -33.25
C ARG A 193 -32.28 -14.49 -33.73
#